data_a98669ebc4eb0ec407e98cdb01d9511d
#
_entry.id   a98669ebc4eb0ec407e98cdb01d9511d
#
_cell.length_a   1.000
_cell.length_b   1.000
_cell.length_c   1.000
_cell.angle_alpha   90.00
_cell.angle_beta   90.00
_cell.angle_gamma   90.00
#
_symmetry.space_group_name_H-M   'P 1'
#
loop_
_entity.id
_entity.type
_entity.pdbx_description
1 polymer ?
#
loop_
_entity_poly.entity_id
_entity_poly.type
_entity_poly.pdbx_seq_one_letter_code
_entity_poly.pdbx_strand_id
1 'polypeptide(L)'
;MRNHPVLIPGFILLLSLAGSSGEPARAQQLRNPDDNMKGEDFTRILKDEWSFLKDETDQFLAASTGKTEFETSQEYAKRVAALKAALVNKVNAHIAEKKLDKRVFGVLYKASLIKYDADRQEYRIGSAESIEAPYDIPTLHCLVPSNPYVFLADSVNRGFRSSALRIHFPSAYRWKVSRDEARMAKNEESGIYFVVRFILDIRQEDMVREARMRIIPTKISMENVGANKVYWTENIK
;
A
#
# COMPACT_ATOMS: atom_id res chain seq x y z
N MET A 1 -68.74 -67.38 -10.17
CA MET A 1 -68.16 -66.79 -8.98
C MET A 1 -67.27 -65.67 -9.48
N ARG A 2 -67.66 -64.42 -9.27
CA ARG A 2 -67.01 -63.23 -9.83
C ARG A 2 -66.19 -62.58 -8.72
N ASN A 3 -64.87 -62.51 -8.93
CA ASN A 3 -63.95 -61.78 -8.07
C ASN A 3 -63.86 -60.33 -8.56
N HIS A 4 -64.19 -59.39 -7.71
CA HIS A 4 -63.95 -57.96 -7.93
C HIS A 4 -62.58 -57.58 -7.33
N PRO A 5 -61.75 -56.83 -8.05
CA PRO A 5 -60.55 -56.21 -7.43
C PRO A 5 -60.92 -54.91 -6.79
N VAL A 6 -60.38 -54.70 -5.59
CA VAL A 6 -60.49 -53.47 -4.78
C VAL A 6 -59.44 -52.49 -5.31
N LEU A 7 -59.89 -51.32 -5.76
CA LEU A 7 -59.06 -50.16 -6.09
C LEU A 7 -58.67 -49.38 -4.83
N ILE A 8 -57.37 -49.26 -4.57
CA ILE A 8 -56.79 -48.41 -3.54
C ILE A 8 -56.46 -47.08 -4.19
N PRO A 9 -56.94 -45.94 -3.69
CA PRO A 9 -56.54 -44.62 -4.21
C PRO A 9 -55.16 -44.28 -3.72
N GLY A 10 -54.22 -44.09 -4.68
CA GLY A 10 -52.90 -43.63 -4.42
C GLY A 10 -52.89 -42.15 -4.05
N PHE A 11 -52.34 -41.86 -2.87
CA PHE A 11 -52.13 -40.52 -2.38
C PHE A 11 -50.86 -39.96 -3.07
N ILE A 12 -51.04 -39.01 -3.98
CA ILE A 12 -49.91 -38.29 -4.61
C ILE A 12 -49.50 -37.21 -3.65
N LEU A 13 -48.35 -37.41 -2.97
CA LEU A 13 -47.69 -36.42 -2.14
C LEU A 13 -46.90 -35.49 -3.07
N LEU A 14 -47.47 -34.31 -3.35
CA LEU A 14 -46.73 -33.23 -4.03
C LEU A 14 -45.71 -32.62 -3.05
N LEU A 15 -44.46 -33.05 -3.15
CA LEU A 15 -43.34 -32.38 -2.53
C LEU A 15 -43.04 -31.09 -3.31
N SER A 16 -43.49 -29.97 -2.76
CA SER A 16 -43.06 -28.65 -3.18
C SER A 16 -41.58 -28.44 -2.78
N LEU A 17 -40.68 -28.61 -3.72
CA LEU A 17 -39.30 -28.15 -3.61
C LEU A 17 -39.31 -26.61 -3.60
N ALA A 18 -39.32 -26.02 -2.40
CA ALA A 18 -38.98 -24.64 -2.22
C ALA A 18 -37.48 -24.50 -2.55
N GLY A 19 -37.21 -24.08 -3.78
CA GLY A 19 -35.89 -23.69 -4.21
C GLY A 19 -35.46 -22.46 -3.41
N SER A 20 -34.68 -22.65 -2.33
CA SER A 20 -33.91 -21.59 -1.73
C SER A 20 -32.85 -21.18 -2.75
N SER A 21 -33.12 -20.10 -3.46
CA SER A 21 -32.08 -19.36 -4.21
C SER A 21 -31.10 -18.80 -3.17
N GLY A 22 -30.18 -19.64 -2.73
CA GLY A 22 -29.02 -19.20 -1.99
C GLY A 22 -28.27 -18.22 -2.87
N GLU A 23 -28.35 -16.94 -2.56
CA GLU A 23 -27.36 -16.00 -3.05
C GLU A 23 -25.98 -16.60 -2.77
N PRO A 24 -25.08 -16.66 -3.77
CA PRO A 24 -23.73 -17.12 -3.52
C PRO A 24 -23.15 -16.22 -2.44
N ALA A 25 -22.86 -16.79 -1.27
CA ALA A 25 -22.16 -16.12 -0.21
C ALA A 25 -20.93 -15.46 -0.87
N ARG A 26 -21.00 -14.13 -1.06
CA ARG A 26 -19.86 -13.34 -1.51
C ARG A 26 -18.75 -13.70 -0.55
N ALA A 27 -17.80 -14.48 -1.03
CA ALA A 27 -16.58 -14.76 -0.30
C ALA A 27 -16.07 -13.39 0.15
N GLN A 28 -16.14 -13.13 1.44
CA GLN A 28 -15.46 -11.99 2.04
C GLN A 28 -13.99 -12.23 1.72
N GLN A 29 -13.54 -11.60 0.65
CA GLN A 29 -12.12 -11.55 0.32
C GLN A 29 -11.46 -11.03 1.58
N LEU A 30 -10.69 -11.88 2.27
CA LEU A 30 -9.91 -11.50 3.43
C LEU A 30 -9.13 -10.25 3.04
N ARG A 31 -9.60 -9.09 3.51
CA ARG A 31 -8.94 -7.82 3.21
C ARG A 31 -7.52 -7.93 3.74
N ASN A 32 -6.56 -7.63 2.88
CA ASN A 32 -5.19 -7.49 3.33
C ASN A 32 -5.19 -6.47 4.49
N PRO A 33 -4.66 -6.81 5.68
CA PRO A 33 -4.64 -5.89 6.82
C PRO A 33 -3.92 -4.58 6.52
N ASP A 34 -3.07 -4.57 5.50
CA ASP A 34 -2.35 -3.41 5.03
C ASP A 34 -3.12 -2.59 3.97
N ASP A 35 -4.32 -3.01 3.55
CA ASP A 35 -5.19 -2.20 2.68
C ASP A 35 -6.01 -1.20 3.51
N ASN A 36 -6.21 0.00 2.94
CA ASN A 36 -6.99 1.09 3.55
C ASN A 36 -6.40 1.63 4.86
N MET A 37 -5.09 1.69 4.92
CA MET A 37 -4.33 2.20 6.05
C MET A 37 -4.41 3.73 6.12
N LYS A 38 -4.55 4.28 7.33
CA LYS A 38 -4.39 5.72 7.54
C LYS A 38 -2.93 6.14 7.37
N GLY A 39 -2.72 7.39 6.94
CA GLY A 39 -1.38 7.93 6.78
C GLY A 39 -0.51 7.84 8.04
N GLU A 40 -1.11 8.07 9.21
CA GLU A 40 -0.43 7.98 10.51
C GLU A 40 0.09 6.56 10.81
N ASP A 41 -0.69 5.52 10.48
CA ASP A 41 -0.31 4.13 10.68
C ASP A 41 0.84 3.75 9.73
N PHE A 42 0.78 4.22 8.49
CA PHE A 42 1.87 4.02 7.54
C PHE A 42 3.16 4.73 7.98
N THR A 43 3.04 5.99 8.44
CA THR A 43 4.17 6.75 9.01
C THR A 43 4.81 6.01 10.18
N ARG A 44 4.01 5.40 11.07
CA ARG A 44 4.53 4.61 12.19
C ARG A 44 5.34 3.40 11.70
N ILE A 45 4.82 2.66 10.72
CA ILE A 45 5.56 1.53 10.11
C ILE A 45 6.88 2.01 9.51
N LEU A 46 6.85 3.11 8.74
CA LEU A 46 8.07 3.66 8.15
C LEU A 46 9.11 4.03 9.22
N LYS A 47 8.66 4.58 10.33
CA LYS A 47 9.52 4.96 11.45
C LYS A 47 10.14 3.74 12.14
N ASP A 48 9.33 2.72 12.39
CA ASP A 48 9.79 1.49 13.05
C ASP A 48 10.83 0.76 12.18
N GLU A 49 10.54 0.59 10.90
CA GLU A 49 11.46 -0.05 9.95
C GLU A 49 12.74 0.77 9.77
N TRP A 50 12.63 2.09 9.69
CA TRP A 50 13.78 2.98 9.61
C TRP A 50 14.66 2.89 10.85
N SER A 51 14.08 2.93 12.05
CA SER A 51 14.84 2.85 13.30
C SER A 51 15.68 1.57 13.36
N PHE A 52 15.06 0.43 13.01
CA PHE A 52 15.79 -0.84 12.94
C PHE A 52 16.98 -0.76 11.96
N LEU A 53 16.74 -0.31 10.73
CA LEU A 53 17.79 -0.21 9.71
C LEU A 53 18.92 0.72 10.12
N LYS A 54 18.57 1.84 10.75
CA LYS A 54 19.54 2.81 11.24
C LYS A 54 20.39 2.22 12.35
N ASP A 55 19.79 1.60 13.34
CA ASP A 55 20.50 1.01 14.48
C ASP A 55 21.48 -0.08 14.03
N GLU A 56 21.09 -0.97 13.14
CA GLU A 56 21.96 -2.00 12.60
C GLU A 56 23.11 -1.42 11.75
N THR A 57 22.83 -0.39 10.97
CA THR A 57 23.84 0.32 10.18
C THR A 57 24.84 1.05 11.08
N ASP A 58 24.38 1.76 12.09
CA ASP A 58 25.23 2.48 13.04
C ASP A 58 26.13 1.52 13.82
N GLN A 59 25.61 0.35 14.26
CA GLN A 59 26.40 -0.69 14.88
C GLN A 59 27.49 -1.23 13.96
N PHE A 60 27.14 -1.48 12.69
CA PHE A 60 28.13 -1.91 11.68
C PHE A 60 29.22 -0.84 11.48
N LEU A 61 28.82 0.42 11.30
CA LEU A 61 29.76 1.52 11.08
C LEU A 61 30.71 1.67 12.28
N ALA A 62 30.19 1.66 13.50
CA ALA A 62 30.98 1.75 14.72
C ALA A 62 31.99 0.59 14.84
N ALA A 63 31.56 -0.65 14.56
CA ALA A 63 32.41 -1.84 14.65
C ALA A 63 33.40 -1.95 13.50
N SER A 64 33.11 -1.35 12.32
CA SER A 64 33.97 -1.37 11.14
C SER A 64 34.97 -0.21 11.09
N THR A 65 34.88 0.73 12.03
CA THR A 65 35.74 1.93 12.05
C THR A 65 37.17 1.56 12.36
N GLY A 66 38.04 1.95 11.43
CA GLY A 66 39.49 1.93 11.59
C GLY A 66 40.11 0.55 11.83
N LYS A 67 41.35 0.44 11.46
CA LYS A 67 42.25 -0.67 11.80
C LYS A 67 42.83 -0.41 13.18
N THR A 68 42.85 -1.42 14.04
CA THR A 68 43.48 -1.28 15.35
C THR A 68 45.01 -1.31 15.21
N GLU A 69 45.74 -0.82 16.24
CA GLU A 69 47.21 -0.80 16.24
C GLU A 69 47.84 -2.16 16.02
N PHE A 70 47.23 -3.22 16.55
CA PHE A 70 47.75 -4.58 16.49
C PHE A 70 47.17 -5.43 15.36
N GLU A 71 46.32 -4.85 14.50
CA GLU A 71 45.63 -5.56 13.42
C GLU A 71 46.38 -5.40 12.10
N THR A 72 46.65 -6.49 11.39
CA THR A 72 47.14 -6.43 10.02
C THR A 72 46.08 -5.95 9.05
N SER A 73 46.45 -5.47 7.88
CA SER A 73 45.47 -5.05 6.85
C SER A 73 44.57 -6.21 6.40
N GLN A 74 45.09 -7.44 6.41
CA GLN A 74 44.35 -8.63 6.05
C GLN A 74 43.30 -9.01 7.12
N GLU A 75 43.68 -8.94 8.39
CA GLU A 75 42.78 -9.17 9.51
C GLU A 75 41.64 -8.14 9.55
N TYR A 76 42.00 -6.85 9.37
CA TYR A 76 41.03 -5.78 9.23
C TYR A 76 40.03 -6.05 8.11
N ALA A 77 40.49 -6.39 6.90
CA ALA A 77 39.63 -6.69 5.76
C ALA A 77 38.70 -7.90 6.05
N LYS A 78 39.25 -8.94 6.71
CA LYS A 78 38.49 -10.14 7.12
C LYS A 78 37.41 -9.77 8.15
N ARG A 79 37.74 -8.95 9.15
CA ARG A 79 36.78 -8.47 10.17
C ARG A 79 35.66 -7.66 9.53
N VAL A 80 35.97 -6.68 8.68
CA VAL A 80 34.94 -5.86 8.00
C VAL A 80 34.06 -6.71 7.11
N ALA A 81 34.60 -7.69 6.41
CA ALA A 81 33.82 -8.61 5.58
C ALA A 81 32.84 -9.46 6.44
N ALA A 82 33.30 -9.94 7.59
CA ALA A 82 32.44 -10.69 8.51
C ALA A 82 31.33 -9.83 9.12
N LEU A 83 31.63 -8.58 9.50
CA LEU A 83 30.64 -7.61 9.99
C LEU A 83 29.59 -7.27 8.92
N LYS A 84 30.04 -7.09 7.68
CA LYS A 84 29.12 -6.85 6.54
C LYS A 84 28.17 -8.03 6.33
N ALA A 85 28.71 -9.26 6.35
CA ALA A 85 27.88 -10.46 6.21
C ALA A 85 26.87 -10.58 7.37
N ALA A 86 27.27 -10.26 8.59
CA ALA A 86 26.39 -10.26 9.76
C ALA A 86 25.25 -9.22 9.62
N LEU A 87 25.57 -7.99 9.16
CA LEU A 87 24.56 -6.96 8.88
C LEU A 87 23.55 -7.43 7.83
N VAL A 88 24.04 -7.93 6.68
CA VAL A 88 23.18 -8.44 5.61
C VAL A 88 22.26 -9.55 6.10
N ASN A 89 22.79 -10.49 6.90
CA ASN A 89 21.98 -11.59 7.45
C ASN A 89 20.89 -11.09 8.41
N LYS A 90 21.21 -10.13 9.28
CA LYS A 90 20.23 -9.53 10.21
C LYS A 90 19.11 -8.81 9.45
N VAL A 91 19.47 -8.00 8.46
CA VAL A 91 18.48 -7.26 7.65
C VAL A 91 17.62 -8.22 6.85
N ASN A 92 18.20 -9.26 6.25
CA ASN A 92 17.43 -10.29 5.54
C ASN A 92 16.48 -11.05 6.46
N ALA A 93 16.91 -11.39 7.66
CA ALA A 93 16.07 -12.06 8.66
C ALA A 93 14.87 -11.16 9.04
N HIS A 94 15.10 -9.87 9.28
CA HIS A 94 14.05 -8.90 9.56
C HIS A 94 13.07 -8.73 8.41
N ILE A 95 13.56 -8.59 7.17
CA ILE A 95 12.70 -8.52 5.97
C ILE A 95 11.82 -9.76 5.86
N ALA A 96 12.40 -10.95 6.08
CA ALA A 96 11.67 -12.22 5.99
C ALA A 96 10.64 -12.38 7.13
N GLU A 97 10.99 -12.04 8.36
CA GLU A 97 10.09 -12.07 9.53
C GLU A 97 8.88 -11.14 9.33
N LYS A 98 9.12 -9.92 8.93
CA LYS A 98 8.09 -8.91 8.69
C LYS A 98 7.43 -9.05 7.32
N LYS A 99 7.92 -9.93 6.47
CA LYS A 99 7.47 -10.15 5.07
C LYS A 99 7.50 -8.86 4.24
N LEU A 100 8.44 -7.95 4.50
CA LEU A 100 8.47 -6.61 3.90
C LEU A 100 8.60 -6.66 2.39
N ASP A 101 9.28 -7.66 1.85
CA ASP A 101 9.45 -7.92 0.41
C ASP A 101 8.14 -8.31 -0.31
N LYS A 102 7.11 -8.68 0.45
CA LYS A 102 5.80 -9.15 -0.07
C LYS A 102 4.63 -8.28 0.35
N ARG A 103 4.83 -7.38 1.33
CA ARG A 103 3.78 -6.49 1.81
C ARG A 103 3.51 -5.37 0.82
N VAL A 104 2.23 -5.12 0.60
CA VAL A 104 1.74 -3.98 -0.17
C VAL A 104 0.86 -3.15 0.75
N PHE A 105 1.26 -1.91 0.99
CA PHE A 105 0.60 -0.99 1.90
C PHE A 105 -0.35 -0.09 1.10
N GLY A 106 -1.66 -0.26 1.29
CA GLY A 106 -2.69 0.58 0.69
C GLY A 106 -3.01 1.78 1.57
N VAL A 107 -2.50 2.94 1.23
CA VAL A 107 -2.59 4.15 2.06
C VAL A 107 -3.68 5.08 1.54
N LEU A 108 -4.53 5.53 2.45
CA LEU A 108 -5.68 6.37 2.16
C LEU A 108 -5.29 7.85 2.08
N TYR A 109 -5.76 8.49 1.01
CA TYR A 109 -5.73 9.94 0.84
C TYR A 109 -7.15 10.42 0.53
N LYS A 110 -7.65 11.41 1.25
CA LYS A 110 -8.98 11.94 1.01
C LYS A 110 -9.11 12.48 -0.40
N ALA A 111 -10.08 11.99 -1.15
CA ALA A 111 -10.38 12.50 -2.47
C ALA A 111 -11.28 13.75 -2.40
N SER A 112 -11.07 14.67 -3.33
CA SER A 112 -11.91 15.84 -3.53
C SER A 112 -12.47 15.84 -4.95
N LEU A 113 -13.79 15.85 -5.06
CA LEU A 113 -14.52 16.03 -6.32
C LEU A 113 -14.76 17.53 -6.54
N ILE A 114 -13.84 18.18 -7.26
CA ILE A 114 -13.74 19.64 -7.31
C ILE A 114 -14.85 20.25 -8.16
N LYS A 115 -14.98 19.82 -9.42
CA LYS A 115 -15.96 20.37 -10.37
C LYS A 115 -16.32 19.34 -11.44
N TYR A 116 -17.63 19.16 -11.68
CA TYR A 116 -18.16 18.37 -12.77
C TYR A 116 -18.45 19.23 -13.99
N ASP A 117 -18.01 18.78 -15.15
CA ASP A 117 -18.37 19.34 -16.45
C ASP A 117 -19.43 18.42 -17.10
N ALA A 118 -20.67 18.91 -17.18
CA ALA A 118 -21.79 18.11 -17.66
C ALA A 118 -21.73 17.87 -19.18
N ASP A 119 -21.14 18.81 -19.92
CA ASP A 119 -21.06 18.71 -21.38
C ASP A 119 -19.99 17.70 -21.80
N ARG A 120 -18.90 17.64 -21.04
CA ARG A 120 -17.78 16.71 -21.27
C ARG A 120 -17.92 15.40 -20.51
N GLN A 121 -18.88 15.31 -19.58
CA GLN A 121 -19.07 14.20 -18.67
C GLN A 121 -17.77 13.83 -17.92
N GLU A 122 -17.18 14.82 -17.28
CA GLU A 122 -15.92 14.63 -16.57
C GLU A 122 -15.88 15.42 -15.25
N TYR A 123 -15.24 14.81 -14.25
CA TYR A 123 -14.92 15.47 -12.98
C TYR A 123 -13.47 15.92 -12.95
N ARG A 124 -13.24 17.13 -12.46
CA ARG A 124 -11.93 17.52 -11.94
C ARG A 124 -11.78 16.97 -10.53
N ILE A 125 -10.76 16.16 -10.30
CA ILE A 125 -10.48 15.52 -9.02
C ILE A 125 -9.12 15.96 -8.46
N GLY A 126 -8.91 15.80 -7.15
CA GLY A 126 -7.66 16.11 -6.49
C GLY A 126 -7.63 15.59 -5.06
N SER A 127 -6.50 15.75 -4.41
CA SER A 127 -6.33 15.53 -2.97
C SER A 127 -5.48 16.65 -2.40
N ALA A 128 -5.87 17.15 -1.23
CA ALA A 128 -5.07 18.12 -0.46
C ALA A 128 -4.24 17.44 0.64
N GLU A 129 -4.46 16.15 0.87
CA GLU A 129 -3.75 15.43 1.92
C GLU A 129 -2.30 15.15 1.56
N SER A 130 -1.45 15.25 2.57
CA SER A 130 -0.08 14.80 2.54
C SER A 130 0.17 13.92 3.75
N ILE A 131 0.94 12.85 3.56
CA ILE A 131 1.42 12.01 4.64
C ILE A 131 2.83 12.50 4.95
N GLU A 132 3.03 12.99 6.16
CA GLU A 132 4.35 13.43 6.60
C GLU A 132 5.19 12.20 6.90
N ALA A 133 6.35 12.10 6.25
CA ALA A 133 7.36 11.14 6.65
C ALA A 133 8.04 11.66 7.91
N PRO A 134 8.52 10.78 8.82
CA PRO A 134 9.26 11.20 9.99
C PRO A 134 10.45 12.08 9.62
N TYR A 135 10.63 13.19 10.34
CA TYR A 135 11.68 14.20 10.08
C TYR A 135 13.11 13.64 10.15
N ASP A 136 13.29 12.52 10.81
CA ASP A 136 14.56 11.88 11.10
C ASP A 136 14.93 10.76 10.12
N ILE A 137 14.20 10.63 9.00
CA ILE A 137 14.56 9.73 7.90
C ILE A 137 15.30 10.52 6.81
N PRO A 138 16.60 10.81 6.96
CA PRO A 138 17.31 11.65 6.00
C PRO A 138 17.54 10.98 4.65
N THR A 139 17.36 9.68 4.58
CA THR A 139 17.63 8.83 3.42
C THR A 139 16.39 8.09 2.92
N LEU A 140 15.20 8.61 3.23
CA LEU A 140 13.97 8.12 2.64
C LEU A 140 13.97 8.47 1.15
N HIS A 141 14.52 7.58 0.34
CA HIS A 141 14.47 7.73 -1.11
C HIS A 141 13.18 7.14 -1.63
N CYS A 142 12.37 7.99 -2.17
CA CYS A 142 11.23 7.54 -2.93
C CYS A 142 11.55 7.55 -4.42
N LEU A 143 11.47 6.40 -5.03
CA LEU A 143 11.47 6.31 -6.48
C LEU A 143 10.11 6.80 -6.94
N VAL A 144 10.08 8.01 -7.46
CA VAL A 144 8.94 8.47 -8.25
C VAL A 144 9.18 7.89 -9.64
N PRO A 145 8.43 6.89 -10.07
CA PRO A 145 8.39 6.58 -11.50
C PRO A 145 7.94 7.84 -12.22
N SER A 146 8.23 7.99 -13.49
CA SER A 146 7.83 9.13 -14.31
C SER A 146 6.30 9.30 -14.45
N ASN A 147 5.56 8.86 -13.45
CA ASN A 147 4.12 8.94 -13.38
C ASN A 147 3.72 10.32 -12.82
N PRO A 148 2.85 11.06 -13.52
CA PRO A 148 2.49 12.43 -13.13
C PRO A 148 1.60 12.53 -11.88
N TYR A 149 1.12 11.42 -11.31
CA TYR A 149 0.12 11.44 -10.24
C TYR A 149 0.70 11.38 -8.83
N VAL A 150 1.86 10.78 -8.66
CA VAL A 150 2.45 10.58 -7.34
C VAL A 150 3.76 11.31 -7.25
N PHE A 151 3.82 12.31 -6.38
CA PHE A 151 5.04 12.99 -6.03
C PHE A 151 5.42 12.67 -4.60
N LEU A 152 6.67 12.34 -4.47
CA LEU A 152 7.37 12.44 -3.22
C LEU A 152 8.17 13.72 -3.27
N ALA A 153 7.58 14.75 -2.72
CA ALA A 153 8.29 15.97 -2.52
C ALA A 153 9.26 15.78 -1.36
N ASP A 154 10.48 15.39 -1.68
CA ASP A 154 11.60 15.67 -0.81
C ASP A 154 11.77 17.20 -0.81
N SER A 155 10.97 17.88 0.02
CA SER A 155 11.13 19.32 0.18
C SER A 155 12.33 19.57 1.09
N VAL A 156 13.52 19.36 0.56
CA VAL A 156 14.74 19.97 1.12
C VAL A 156 14.64 21.48 0.88
N ASN A 157 13.66 22.09 1.49
CA ASN A 157 13.54 23.53 1.47
C ASN A 157 14.31 24.07 2.67
N ARG A 158 15.57 24.47 2.41
CA ARG A 158 16.37 25.47 3.18
C ARG A 158 16.04 25.51 4.68
N GLY A 159 16.35 24.43 5.40
CA GLY A 159 16.26 24.41 6.86
C GLY A 159 15.10 23.60 7.45
N PHE A 160 14.12 23.18 6.68
CA PHE A 160 13.07 22.27 7.13
C PHE A 160 13.20 20.94 6.39
N ARG A 161 13.60 19.90 7.10
CA ARG A 161 13.64 18.52 6.60
C ARG A 161 12.26 17.88 6.78
N SER A 162 11.32 18.16 5.91
CA SER A 162 10.07 17.43 5.90
C SER A 162 9.95 16.65 4.59
N SER A 163 9.98 15.34 4.67
CA SER A 163 9.59 14.48 3.56
C SER A 163 8.09 14.29 3.62
N ALA A 164 7.37 14.61 2.56
CA ALA A 164 5.93 14.41 2.50
C ALA A 164 5.56 13.55 1.29
N LEU A 165 4.76 12.52 1.53
CA LEU A 165 4.12 11.73 0.48
C LEU A 165 2.84 12.43 0.05
N ARG A 166 2.80 12.97 -1.15
CA ARG A 166 1.63 13.67 -1.69
C ARG A 166 1.19 13.02 -2.99
N ILE A 167 -0.11 13.02 -3.24
CA ILE A 167 -0.63 12.76 -4.57
C ILE A 167 -0.76 14.10 -5.30
N HIS A 168 -0.14 14.21 -6.45
CA HIS A 168 -0.31 15.34 -7.33
C HIS A 168 -1.07 14.92 -8.58
N PHE A 169 -2.16 15.62 -8.86
CA PHE A 169 -2.88 15.46 -10.11
C PHE A 169 -2.53 16.61 -11.04
N PRO A 170 -2.12 16.32 -12.28
CA PRO A 170 -1.98 17.37 -13.29
C PRO A 170 -3.26 18.20 -13.40
N SER A 171 -3.15 19.49 -13.61
CA SER A 171 -4.32 20.37 -13.74
C SER A 171 -5.26 19.94 -14.87
N ALA A 172 -4.75 19.24 -15.88
CA ALA A 172 -5.48 18.67 -17.00
C ALA A 172 -6.16 17.33 -16.68
N TYR A 173 -5.88 16.72 -15.52
CA TYR A 173 -6.46 15.42 -15.21
C TYR A 173 -7.96 15.50 -14.96
N ARG A 174 -8.70 14.61 -15.61
CA ARG A 174 -10.15 14.53 -15.55
C ARG A 174 -10.58 13.08 -15.41
N TRP A 175 -11.48 12.83 -14.47
CA TRP A 175 -12.16 11.55 -14.34
C TRP A 175 -13.41 11.56 -15.23
N LYS A 176 -13.39 10.78 -16.30
CA LYS A 176 -14.55 10.60 -17.16
C LYS A 176 -15.59 9.73 -16.48
N VAL A 177 -16.80 10.27 -16.36
CA VAL A 177 -17.88 9.63 -15.60
C VAL A 177 -19.24 10.17 -16.04
N SER A 178 -20.23 9.28 -16.14
CA SER A 178 -21.59 9.68 -16.49
C SER A 178 -22.20 10.65 -15.47
N ARG A 179 -23.22 11.44 -15.87
CA ARG A 179 -23.88 12.39 -14.97
C ARG A 179 -24.47 11.72 -13.73
N ASP A 180 -25.09 10.55 -13.89
CA ASP A 180 -25.75 9.87 -12.79
C ASP A 180 -24.73 9.28 -11.82
N GLU A 181 -23.67 8.69 -12.33
CA GLU A 181 -22.57 8.20 -11.49
C GLU A 181 -21.83 9.35 -10.79
N ALA A 182 -21.67 10.48 -11.46
CA ALA A 182 -21.09 11.70 -10.90
C ALA A 182 -21.91 12.22 -9.69
N ARG A 183 -23.25 12.19 -9.81
CA ARG A 183 -24.16 12.58 -8.72
C ARG A 183 -24.06 11.60 -7.53
N MET A 184 -24.07 10.31 -7.82
CA MET A 184 -23.90 9.29 -6.77
C MET A 184 -22.56 9.48 -6.05
N ALA A 185 -21.47 9.60 -6.79
CA ALA A 185 -20.16 9.85 -6.21
C ALA A 185 -20.13 11.14 -5.37
N LYS A 186 -20.77 12.21 -5.84
CA LYS A 186 -20.82 13.48 -5.07
C LYS A 186 -21.57 13.32 -3.74
N ASN A 187 -22.65 12.58 -3.74
CA ASN A 187 -23.42 12.30 -2.52
C ASN A 187 -22.64 11.44 -1.51
N GLU A 188 -21.75 10.60 -2.01
CA GLU A 188 -20.94 9.68 -1.22
C GLU A 188 -19.49 10.19 -1.02
N GLU A 189 -19.21 11.45 -1.36
CA GLU A 189 -17.84 12.00 -1.38
C GLU A 189 -17.09 11.82 -0.05
N SER A 190 -17.81 11.84 1.07
CA SER A 190 -17.22 11.60 2.39
C SER A 190 -16.57 10.24 2.54
N GLY A 191 -17.01 9.24 1.78
CA GLY A 191 -16.45 7.89 1.76
C GLY A 191 -15.39 7.65 0.68
N ILE A 192 -15.11 8.65 -0.19
CA ILE A 192 -14.22 8.47 -1.34
C ILE A 192 -12.78 8.85 -0.97
N TYR A 193 -11.86 7.94 -1.30
CA TYR A 193 -10.43 8.07 -1.09
C TYR A 193 -9.66 7.66 -2.34
N PHE A 194 -8.48 8.25 -2.50
CA PHE A 194 -7.44 7.62 -3.30
C PHE A 194 -6.72 6.62 -2.43
N VAL A 195 -6.57 5.39 -2.91
CA VAL A 195 -5.78 4.36 -2.27
C VAL A 195 -4.51 4.20 -3.08
N VAL A 196 -3.39 4.62 -2.50
CA VAL A 196 -2.07 4.43 -3.13
C VAL A 196 -1.42 3.21 -2.52
N ARG A 197 -1.03 2.26 -3.35
CA ARG A 197 -0.36 1.04 -2.92
C ARG A 197 1.14 1.19 -3.06
N PHE A 198 1.85 1.05 -1.95
CA PHE A 198 3.29 1.15 -1.83
C PHE A 198 3.91 -0.19 -1.49
N ILE A 199 5.13 -0.40 -1.95
CA ILE A 199 6.04 -1.43 -1.45
C ILE A 199 7.28 -0.75 -0.84
N LEU A 200 7.92 -1.45 0.10
CA LEU A 200 9.20 -1.02 0.66
C LEU A 200 10.32 -1.80 -0.04
N ASP A 201 11.33 -1.09 -0.53
CA ASP A 201 12.54 -1.67 -1.11
C ASP A 201 13.73 -1.32 -0.23
N ILE A 202 14.27 -2.34 0.44
CA ILE A 202 15.41 -2.23 1.35
C ILE A 202 16.60 -2.92 0.68
N ARG A 203 17.57 -2.12 0.25
CA ARG A 203 18.77 -2.65 -0.40
C ARG A 203 19.93 -2.73 0.58
N GLN A 204 20.28 -3.94 0.96
CA GLN A 204 21.37 -4.18 1.92
C GLN A 204 22.73 -3.70 1.42
N GLU A 205 22.95 -3.70 0.10
CA GLU A 205 24.18 -3.26 -0.53
C GLU A 205 24.51 -1.78 -0.23
N ASP A 206 23.47 -0.97 -0.07
CA ASP A 206 23.58 0.44 0.24
C ASP A 206 23.86 0.69 1.74
N MET A 207 23.55 -0.26 2.61
CA MET A 207 23.60 -0.08 4.07
C MET A 207 25.01 -0.04 4.67
N VAL A 208 26.03 -0.40 3.92
CA VAL A 208 27.44 -0.31 4.37
C VAL A 208 27.94 1.12 4.55
N ARG A 209 27.19 2.10 4.12
CA ARG A 209 27.52 3.54 4.25
C ARG A 209 26.48 4.31 5.05
N GLU A 210 25.23 4.02 4.81
CA GLU A 210 24.09 4.66 5.48
C GLU A 210 22.87 3.76 5.35
N ALA A 211 21.95 3.83 6.33
CA ALA A 211 20.68 3.15 6.21
C ALA A 211 19.87 3.74 5.05
N ARG A 212 19.28 2.86 4.24
CA ARG A 212 18.44 3.29 3.10
C ARG A 212 17.19 2.43 2.99
N MET A 213 16.08 3.11 2.86
CA MET A 213 14.79 2.52 2.57
C MET A 213 14.12 3.31 1.46
N ARG A 214 13.56 2.62 0.47
CA ARG A 214 12.82 3.25 -0.63
C ARG A 214 11.36 2.88 -0.54
N ILE A 215 10.49 3.84 -0.81
CA ILE A 215 9.06 3.65 -0.91
C ILE A 215 8.71 3.72 -2.40
N ILE A 216 8.13 2.67 -2.92
CA ILE A 216 7.79 2.58 -4.34
C ILE A 216 6.27 2.51 -4.47
N PRO A 217 5.63 3.54 -5.04
CA PRO A 217 4.22 3.46 -5.38
C PRO A 217 4.04 2.53 -6.58
N THR A 218 3.09 1.62 -6.50
CA THR A 218 2.84 0.60 -7.53
C THR A 218 1.49 0.75 -8.21
N LYS A 219 0.51 1.29 -7.48
CA LYS A 219 -0.87 1.40 -7.95
C LYS A 219 -1.59 2.54 -7.24
N ILE A 220 -2.45 3.23 -7.96
CA ILE A 220 -3.40 4.19 -7.41
C ILE A 220 -4.82 3.82 -7.85
N SER A 221 -5.78 3.94 -6.96
CA SER A 221 -7.21 3.78 -7.25
C SER A 221 -8.02 4.86 -6.55
N MET A 222 -9.18 5.19 -7.10
CA MET A 222 -10.19 6.00 -6.42
C MET A 222 -11.33 5.09 -6.01
N GLU A 223 -11.59 5.00 -4.71
CA GLU A 223 -12.48 4.01 -4.10
C GLU A 223 -13.42 4.67 -3.09
N ASN A 224 -14.67 4.22 -3.05
CA ASN A 224 -15.52 4.40 -1.88
C ASN A 224 -15.24 3.25 -0.92
N VAL A 225 -14.47 3.54 0.11
CA VAL A 225 -13.97 2.53 1.06
C VAL A 225 -15.12 1.92 1.86
N GLY A 226 -16.12 2.73 2.24
CA GLY A 226 -17.30 2.27 2.97
C GLY A 226 -18.21 1.35 2.15
N ALA A 227 -18.44 1.69 0.88
CA ALA A 227 -19.28 0.92 -0.04
C ALA A 227 -18.51 -0.18 -0.78
N ASN A 228 -17.19 -0.30 -0.58
CA ASN A 228 -16.31 -1.24 -1.31
C ASN A 228 -16.43 -1.11 -2.84
N LYS A 229 -16.56 0.13 -3.33
CA LYS A 229 -16.72 0.44 -4.74
C LYS A 229 -15.46 1.09 -5.29
N VAL A 230 -14.91 0.54 -6.38
CA VAL A 230 -13.79 1.14 -7.11
C VAL A 230 -14.33 1.91 -8.30
N TYR A 231 -13.98 3.20 -8.39
CA TYR A 231 -14.37 4.07 -9.51
C TYR A 231 -13.38 3.98 -10.66
N TRP A 232 -12.10 4.00 -10.36
CA TRP A 232 -11.04 3.76 -11.33
C TRP A 232 -9.75 3.28 -10.65
N THR A 233 -8.85 2.76 -11.44
CA THR A 233 -7.54 2.28 -10.97
C THR A 233 -6.50 2.44 -12.07
N GLU A 234 -5.26 2.71 -11.65
CA GLU A 234 -4.11 2.83 -12.54
C GLU A 234 -2.86 2.22 -11.89
N ASN A 235 -2.08 1.50 -12.69
CA ASN A 235 -0.78 1.01 -12.26
C ASN A 235 0.26 2.10 -12.49
N ILE A 236 1.08 2.33 -11.48
CA ILE A 236 2.20 3.27 -11.52
C ILE A 236 3.40 2.49 -12.05
N LYS A 237 3.91 2.88 -13.22
CA LYS A 237 5.04 2.23 -13.89
C LYS A 237 6.32 2.99 -13.63
#